data_ba0824db54de46ab21a4a57abc5ce1eb
#
_entry.id   ba0824db54de46ab21a4a57abc5ce1eb
#
_cell.length_a   1.000
_cell.length_b   1.000
_cell.length_c   1.000
_cell.angle_alpha   90.00
_cell.angle_beta   90.00
_cell.angle_gamma   90.00
#
_symmetry.space_group_name_H-M   'P 1'
#
loop_
_entity.id
_entity.type
_entity.pdbx_description
1 polymer ?
#
loop_
_entity_poly.entity_id
_entity_poly.type
_entity_poly.pdbx_seq_one_letter_code
_entity_poly.pdbx_strand_id
1 'polypeptide(L)'
;MAGPSLRQLHAHHAIHEGGLSGAVTKTEEMEELLEMKEFEVARQAADHLIDYWETRILSHADAEEDGFYQEMVEGNPDLAGAVAKLTRDHDILRTIVADIKVRIKETGLSPEVLQQFHALLVVNAIHSRDEERLLFEQPVQKRQV
;
A
#
# COMPACT_ATOMS: atom_id res chain seq x y z
N MET A 1 -10.33 9.70 13.33
CA MET A 1 -9.13 10.20 13.99
C MET A 1 -8.03 9.13 13.95
N ALA A 2 -6.81 9.54 13.64
CA ALA A 2 -5.70 8.61 13.55
C ALA A 2 -5.32 8.07 14.92
N GLY A 3 -5.06 6.77 15.01
CA GLY A 3 -4.60 6.16 16.25
C GLY A 3 -3.14 6.50 16.53
N PRO A 4 -2.65 6.20 17.74
CA PRO A 4 -1.26 6.49 18.09
C PRO A 4 -0.23 5.85 17.17
N SER A 5 -0.52 4.67 16.64
CA SER A 5 0.40 3.95 15.75
C SER A 5 0.68 4.71 14.46
N LEU A 6 -0.26 5.53 14.00
CA LEU A 6 -0.05 6.32 12.79
C LEU A 6 0.91 7.49 13.02
N ARG A 7 1.12 7.89 14.28
CA ARG A 7 1.96 9.04 14.60
C ARG A 7 3.36 8.68 15.06
N GLN A 8 3.61 7.41 15.36
CA GLN A 8 4.90 6.94 15.88
C GLN A 8 5.67 6.23 14.79
N LEU A 9 6.89 6.69 14.53
CA LEU A 9 7.69 6.15 13.43
C LEU A 9 7.84 4.64 13.48
N HIS A 10 8.27 4.09 14.62
CA HIS A 10 8.53 2.65 14.68
C HIS A 10 7.24 1.83 14.55
N ALA A 11 6.12 2.31 15.08
CA ALA A 11 4.85 1.63 14.96
C ALA A 11 4.34 1.73 13.52
N HIS A 12 4.49 2.89 12.89
CA HIS A 12 4.13 3.09 11.50
C HIS A 12 4.93 2.20 10.57
N HIS A 13 6.25 2.13 10.82
CA HIS A 13 7.15 1.25 10.07
C HIS A 13 6.73 -0.22 10.20
N ALA A 14 6.37 -0.65 11.41
CA ALA A 14 5.93 -2.03 11.64
C ALA A 14 4.63 -2.34 10.88
N ILE A 15 3.70 -1.39 10.82
CA ILE A 15 2.46 -1.56 10.05
C ILE A 15 2.78 -1.69 8.57
N HIS A 16 3.68 -0.85 8.03
CA HIS A 16 4.09 -0.93 6.64
C HIS A 16 4.75 -2.27 6.32
N GLU A 17 5.71 -2.69 7.14
CA GLU A 17 6.42 -3.95 6.92
C GLU A 17 5.48 -5.15 7.00
N GLY A 18 4.60 -5.18 7.99
CA GLY A 18 3.63 -6.25 8.14
C GLY A 18 2.66 -6.33 6.98
N GLY A 19 2.17 -5.16 6.52
CA GLY A 19 1.27 -5.09 5.39
C GLY A 19 1.92 -5.56 4.10
N LEU A 20 3.13 -5.07 3.82
CA LEU A 20 3.85 -5.45 2.62
C LEU A 20 4.27 -6.91 2.64
N SER A 21 4.81 -7.38 3.76
CA SER A 21 5.24 -8.77 3.92
C SER A 21 4.08 -9.74 3.67
N GLY A 22 2.91 -9.42 4.22
CA GLY A 22 1.71 -10.23 3.98
C GLY A 22 1.31 -10.25 2.52
N ALA A 23 1.39 -9.10 1.85
CA ALA A 23 1.07 -9.01 0.42
C ALA A 23 2.04 -9.83 -0.42
N VAL A 24 3.34 -9.76 -0.11
CA VAL A 24 4.37 -10.53 -0.82
C VAL A 24 4.10 -12.02 -0.67
N THR A 25 3.87 -12.49 0.56
CA THR A 25 3.61 -13.90 0.83
C THR A 25 2.38 -14.40 0.08
N LYS A 26 1.30 -13.65 0.11
CA LYS A 26 0.06 -14.04 -0.58
C LYS A 26 0.21 -14.04 -2.09
N THR A 27 0.99 -13.11 -2.62
CA THR A 27 1.28 -13.07 -4.06
C THR A 27 2.08 -14.30 -4.47
N GLU A 28 3.10 -14.66 -3.69
CA GLU A 28 3.92 -15.84 -3.96
C GLU A 28 3.12 -17.13 -3.89
N GLU A 29 2.25 -17.25 -2.89
CA GLU A 29 1.39 -18.42 -2.75
C GLU A 29 0.47 -18.59 -3.97
N MET A 30 -0.12 -17.49 -4.43
CA MET A 30 -0.96 -17.50 -5.62
C MET A 30 -0.17 -17.98 -6.85
N GLU A 31 1.05 -17.47 -7.01
CA GLU A 31 1.90 -17.85 -8.15
C GLU A 31 2.33 -19.30 -8.09
N GLU A 32 2.64 -19.80 -6.91
CA GLU A 32 2.97 -21.22 -6.73
C GLU A 32 1.81 -22.11 -7.16
N LEU A 33 0.59 -21.73 -6.78
CA LEU A 33 -0.61 -22.48 -7.19
C LEU A 33 -0.77 -22.49 -8.70
N LEU A 34 -0.47 -21.38 -9.37
CA LEU A 34 -0.49 -21.33 -10.83
C LEU A 34 0.55 -22.26 -11.44
N GLU A 35 1.77 -22.29 -10.89
CA GLU A 35 2.82 -23.16 -11.36
C GLU A 35 2.45 -24.62 -11.21
N MET A 36 1.72 -24.96 -10.14
CA MET A 36 1.22 -26.31 -9.89
C MET A 36 -0.02 -26.62 -10.72
N LYS A 37 -0.48 -25.68 -11.53
CA LYS A 37 -1.69 -25.81 -12.36
C LYS A 37 -2.96 -26.02 -11.56
N GLU A 38 -2.96 -25.54 -10.32
CA GLU A 38 -4.13 -25.50 -9.45
C GLU A 38 -4.92 -24.22 -9.72
N PHE A 39 -5.50 -24.13 -10.92
CA PHE A 39 -6.05 -22.86 -11.44
C PHE A 39 -7.21 -22.34 -10.63
N GLU A 40 -8.08 -23.21 -10.17
CA GLU A 40 -9.25 -22.78 -9.41
C GLU A 40 -8.85 -22.24 -8.03
N VAL A 41 -7.95 -22.95 -7.35
CA VAL A 41 -7.44 -22.51 -6.04
C VAL A 41 -6.62 -21.23 -6.19
N ALA A 42 -5.84 -21.13 -7.26
CA ALA A 42 -5.08 -19.91 -7.55
C ALA A 42 -6.01 -18.71 -7.72
N ARG A 43 -7.15 -18.89 -8.39
CA ARG A 43 -8.13 -17.80 -8.57
C ARG A 43 -8.73 -17.40 -7.23
N GLN A 44 -9.03 -18.36 -6.37
CA GLN A 44 -9.51 -18.06 -5.02
C GLN A 44 -8.46 -17.28 -4.22
N ALA A 45 -7.19 -17.68 -4.37
CA ALA A 45 -6.09 -16.98 -3.72
C ALA A 45 -5.99 -15.54 -4.22
N ALA A 46 -6.21 -15.32 -5.51
CA ALA A 46 -6.21 -13.98 -6.09
C ALA A 46 -7.34 -13.13 -5.53
N ASP A 47 -8.52 -13.71 -5.37
CA ASP A 47 -9.65 -12.98 -4.79
C ASP A 47 -9.36 -12.58 -3.35
N HIS A 48 -8.74 -13.47 -2.56
CA HIS A 48 -8.31 -13.15 -1.21
C HIS A 48 -7.21 -12.10 -1.18
N LEU A 49 -6.33 -12.10 -2.15
CA LEU A 49 -5.25 -11.11 -2.26
C LEU A 49 -5.83 -9.72 -2.55
N ILE A 50 -6.82 -9.64 -3.45
CA ILE A 50 -7.51 -8.38 -3.71
C ILE A 50 -8.15 -7.86 -2.42
N ASP A 51 -8.85 -8.73 -1.71
CA ASP A 51 -9.49 -8.37 -0.45
C ASP A 51 -8.46 -7.89 0.57
N TYR A 52 -7.32 -8.52 0.64
CA TYR A 52 -6.23 -8.11 1.53
C TYR A 52 -5.76 -6.69 1.22
N TRP A 53 -5.56 -6.37 -0.07
CA TRP A 53 -5.18 -5.02 -0.47
C TRP A 53 -6.24 -3.99 -0.07
N GLU A 54 -7.50 -4.33 -0.27
CA GLU A 54 -8.59 -3.39 0.04
C GLU A 54 -8.77 -3.19 1.54
N THR A 55 -8.79 -4.27 2.31
CA THR A 55 -9.11 -4.19 3.73
C THR A 55 -7.91 -3.89 4.62
N ARG A 56 -6.70 -4.23 4.19
CA ARG A 56 -5.51 -4.00 4.99
C ARG A 56 -4.77 -2.73 4.55
N ILE A 57 -4.48 -2.61 3.28
CA ILE A 57 -3.59 -1.55 2.80
C ILE A 57 -4.36 -0.30 2.40
N LEU A 58 -5.38 -0.42 1.58
CA LEU A 58 -6.16 0.75 1.16
C LEU A 58 -6.98 1.33 2.31
N SER A 59 -7.47 0.50 3.20
CA SER A 59 -8.18 0.97 4.40
C SER A 59 -7.24 1.81 5.29
N HIS A 60 -5.99 1.38 5.43
CA HIS A 60 -4.98 2.14 6.16
C HIS A 60 -4.70 3.48 5.45
N ALA A 61 -4.62 3.47 4.12
CA ALA A 61 -4.43 4.70 3.34
C ALA A 61 -5.58 5.68 3.58
N ASP A 62 -6.82 5.19 3.61
CA ASP A 62 -7.97 6.03 3.89
C ASP A 62 -7.86 6.69 5.27
N ALA A 63 -7.45 5.92 6.27
CA ALA A 63 -7.28 6.43 7.63
C ALA A 63 -6.19 7.50 7.70
N GLU A 64 -5.11 7.32 6.95
CA GLU A 64 -4.05 8.34 6.88
C GLU A 64 -4.57 9.64 6.28
N GLU A 65 -5.31 9.56 5.18
CA GLU A 65 -5.82 10.75 4.51
C GLU A 65 -6.87 11.47 5.36
N ASP A 66 -7.69 10.72 6.07
CA ASP A 66 -8.77 11.29 6.87
C ASP A 66 -8.29 11.90 8.19
N GLY A 67 -7.11 11.52 8.67
CA GLY A 67 -6.64 11.99 9.98
C GLY A 67 -5.18 12.37 9.99
N PHE A 68 -4.29 11.40 9.87
CA PHE A 68 -2.85 11.62 10.06
C PHE A 68 -2.27 12.68 9.12
N TYR A 69 -2.59 12.60 7.84
CA TYR A 69 -2.06 13.56 6.86
C TYR A 69 -2.54 14.98 7.14
N GLN A 70 -3.80 15.11 7.51
CA GLN A 70 -4.35 16.43 7.85
C GLN A 70 -3.65 17.01 9.07
N GLU A 71 -3.42 16.19 10.09
CA GLU A 71 -2.73 16.63 11.30
C GLU A 71 -1.29 17.06 11.00
N MET A 72 -0.61 16.33 10.11
CA MET A 72 0.76 16.68 9.75
C MET A 72 0.85 18.03 9.07
N VAL A 73 -0.07 18.31 8.15
CA VAL A 73 -0.09 19.59 7.45
C VAL A 73 -0.49 20.74 8.38
N GLU A 74 -1.43 20.50 9.28
CA GLU A 74 -1.83 21.51 10.26
C GLU A 74 -0.66 21.89 11.18
N GLY A 75 0.13 20.88 11.58
CA GLY A 75 1.29 21.12 12.42
C GLY A 75 2.46 21.75 11.67
N ASN A 76 2.57 21.48 10.39
CA ASN A 76 3.65 22.00 9.54
C ASN A 76 3.14 22.17 8.11
N PRO A 77 2.66 23.35 7.74
CA PRO A 77 2.14 23.58 6.38
C PRO A 77 3.14 23.31 5.25
N ASP A 78 4.44 23.32 5.55
CA ASP A 78 5.45 23.00 4.54
C ASP A 78 5.37 21.54 4.07
N LEU A 79 4.66 20.68 4.83
CA LEU A 79 4.48 19.28 4.44
C LEU A 79 3.36 19.06 3.43
N ALA A 80 2.63 20.12 3.06
CA ALA A 80 1.51 19.96 2.14
C ALA A 80 1.91 19.32 0.81
N GLY A 81 3.08 19.67 0.27
CA GLY A 81 3.57 19.09 -0.97
C GLY A 81 3.89 17.62 -0.82
N ALA A 82 4.54 17.23 0.27
CA ALA A 82 4.84 15.84 0.56
C ALA A 82 3.57 15.02 0.70
N VAL A 83 2.59 15.54 1.45
CA VAL A 83 1.31 14.85 1.67
C VAL A 83 0.56 14.68 0.35
N ALA A 84 0.62 15.68 -0.54
CA ALA A 84 -0.02 15.56 -1.85
C ALA A 84 0.59 14.41 -2.67
N LYS A 85 1.91 14.25 -2.63
CA LYS A 85 2.59 13.16 -3.32
C LYS A 85 2.21 11.81 -2.74
N LEU A 86 2.16 11.72 -1.42
CA LEU A 86 1.81 10.47 -0.74
C LEU A 86 0.37 10.08 -0.99
N THR A 87 -0.52 11.06 -1.06
CA THR A 87 -1.92 10.82 -1.43
C THR A 87 -2.03 10.31 -2.88
N ARG A 88 -1.22 10.87 -3.77
CA ARG A 88 -1.19 10.39 -5.16
C ARG A 88 -0.75 8.92 -5.23
N ASP A 89 0.19 8.51 -4.39
CA ASP A 89 0.60 7.11 -4.33
C ASP A 89 -0.58 6.21 -3.98
N HIS A 90 -1.40 6.62 -3.03
CA HIS A 90 -2.60 5.89 -2.65
C HIS A 90 -3.57 5.78 -3.83
N ASP A 91 -3.72 6.85 -4.59
CA ASP A 91 -4.60 6.84 -5.76
C ASP A 91 -4.09 5.89 -6.83
N ILE A 92 -2.78 5.79 -7.00
CA ILE A 92 -2.18 4.82 -7.93
C ILE A 92 -2.50 3.40 -7.48
N LEU A 93 -2.33 3.11 -6.20
CA LEU A 93 -2.66 1.79 -5.66
C LEU A 93 -4.14 1.46 -5.86
N ARG A 94 -5.02 2.42 -5.58
CA ARG A 94 -6.47 2.23 -5.79
C ARG A 94 -6.80 1.95 -7.24
N THR A 95 -6.15 2.65 -8.15
CA THR A 95 -6.34 2.48 -9.59
C THR A 95 -5.92 1.07 -10.02
N ILE A 96 -4.75 0.62 -9.56
CA ILE A 96 -4.26 -0.71 -9.93
C ILE A 96 -5.20 -1.80 -9.40
N VAL A 97 -5.66 -1.68 -8.15
CA VAL A 97 -6.59 -2.66 -7.59
C VAL A 97 -7.89 -2.69 -8.40
N ALA A 98 -8.42 -1.52 -8.76
CA ALA A 98 -9.64 -1.44 -9.56
C ALA A 98 -9.46 -2.10 -10.92
N ASP A 99 -8.31 -1.86 -11.57
CA ASP A 99 -8.00 -2.46 -12.86
C ASP A 99 -7.87 -3.98 -12.74
N ILE A 100 -7.24 -4.48 -11.69
CA ILE A 100 -7.13 -5.92 -11.45
C ILE A 100 -8.53 -6.54 -11.34
N LYS A 101 -9.42 -5.90 -10.60
CA LYS A 101 -10.79 -6.42 -10.41
C LYS A 101 -11.54 -6.53 -11.73
N VAL A 102 -11.36 -5.57 -12.61
CA VAL A 102 -11.98 -5.61 -13.94
C VAL A 102 -11.34 -6.67 -14.81
N ARG A 103 -10.01 -6.67 -14.91
CA ARG A 103 -9.28 -7.56 -15.82
C ARG A 103 -9.40 -9.02 -15.43
N ILE A 104 -9.40 -9.31 -14.14
CA ILE A 104 -9.46 -10.70 -13.69
C ILE A 104 -10.78 -11.36 -14.06
N LYS A 105 -11.85 -10.57 -14.16
CA LYS A 105 -13.15 -11.08 -14.62
C LYS A 105 -13.13 -11.38 -16.13
N GLU A 106 -12.34 -10.63 -16.88
CA GLU A 106 -12.27 -10.77 -18.32
C GLU A 106 -11.29 -11.84 -18.78
N THR A 107 -10.14 -11.90 -18.16
CA THR A 107 -9.02 -12.74 -18.62
C THR A 107 -8.53 -13.75 -17.59
N GLY A 108 -9.10 -13.76 -16.38
CA GLY A 108 -8.59 -14.59 -15.29
C GLY A 108 -7.21 -14.12 -14.84
N LEU A 109 -6.41 -15.05 -14.34
CA LEU A 109 -5.04 -14.74 -13.90
C LEU A 109 -4.09 -14.72 -15.09
N SER A 110 -4.28 -13.74 -15.96
CA SER A 110 -3.43 -13.54 -17.13
C SER A 110 -2.06 -12.97 -16.71
N PRO A 111 -1.06 -13.02 -17.60
CA PRO A 111 0.23 -12.39 -17.32
C PRO A 111 0.10 -10.92 -16.96
N GLU A 112 -0.82 -10.19 -17.59
CA GLU A 112 -1.06 -8.78 -17.29
C GLU A 112 -1.58 -8.57 -15.87
N VAL A 113 -2.48 -9.45 -15.41
CA VAL A 113 -3.01 -9.38 -14.04
C VAL A 113 -1.91 -9.66 -13.03
N LEU A 114 -1.07 -10.67 -13.29
CA LEU A 114 0.06 -10.98 -12.42
C LEU A 114 1.03 -9.79 -12.34
N GLN A 115 1.30 -9.16 -13.48
CA GLN A 115 2.16 -8.00 -13.53
C GLN A 115 1.60 -6.86 -12.66
N GLN A 116 0.29 -6.66 -12.67
CA GLN A 116 -0.35 -5.64 -11.85
C GLN A 116 -0.26 -5.95 -10.36
N PHE A 117 -0.40 -7.20 -9.97
CA PHE A 117 -0.17 -7.58 -8.58
C PHE A 117 1.26 -7.25 -8.13
N HIS A 118 2.24 -7.50 -9.00
CA HIS A 118 3.63 -7.13 -8.69
C HIS A 118 3.83 -5.63 -8.66
N ALA A 119 3.15 -4.89 -9.51
CA ALA A 119 3.22 -3.43 -9.49
C ALA A 119 2.75 -2.87 -8.15
N LEU A 120 1.70 -3.46 -7.57
CA LEU A 120 1.22 -3.04 -6.24
C LEU A 120 2.33 -3.15 -5.21
N LEU A 121 3.10 -4.25 -5.25
CA LEU A 121 4.19 -4.45 -4.29
C LEU A 121 5.26 -3.37 -4.43
N VAL A 122 5.65 -3.05 -5.65
CA VAL A 122 6.68 -2.06 -5.92
C VAL A 122 6.21 -0.66 -5.50
N VAL A 123 5.02 -0.27 -5.92
CA VAL A 123 4.49 1.05 -5.61
C VAL A 123 4.33 1.22 -4.09
N ASN A 124 3.81 0.20 -3.43
CA ASN A 124 3.61 0.28 -1.99
C ASN A 124 4.92 0.36 -1.22
N ALA A 125 5.95 -0.37 -1.66
CA ALA A 125 7.27 -0.32 -1.03
C ALA A 125 7.88 1.08 -1.15
N ILE A 126 7.79 1.69 -2.33
CA ILE A 126 8.30 3.03 -2.56
C ILE A 126 7.52 4.05 -1.72
N HIS A 127 6.21 3.93 -1.72
CA HIS A 127 5.34 4.81 -0.94
C HIS A 127 5.68 4.78 0.56
N SER A 128 5.83 3.58 1.11
CA SER A 128 6.11 3.43 2.55
C SER A 128 7.44 4.05 2.92
N ARG A 129 8.45 3.83 2.09
CA ARG A 129 9.77 4.42 2.30
C ARG A 129 9.71 5.95 2.24
N ASP A 130 9.01 6.49 1.25
CA ASP A 130 8.91 7.93 1.08
C ASP A 130 8.10 8.57 2.20
N GLU A 131 7.04 7.92 2.65
CA GLU A 131 6.24 8.43 3.75
C GLU A 131 7.07 8.56 5.02
N GLU A 132 7.85 7.53 5.34
CA GLU A 132 8.70 7.57 6.53
C GLU A 132 9.76 8.66 6.41
N ARG A 133 10.38 8.76 5.25
CA ARG A 133 11.43 9.75 5.01
C ARG A 133 10.88 11.18 5.02
N LEU A 134 9.75 11.39 4.40
CA LEU A 134 9.20 12.75 4.25
C LEU A 134 8.50 13.26 5.49
N LEU A 135 7.82 12.38 6.24
CA LEU A 135 7.00 12.81 7.35
C LEU A 135 7.63 12.60 8.72
N PHE A 136 8.55 11.65 8.86
CA PHE A 136 9.11 11.30 10.17
C PHE A 136 10.57 11.68 10.35
N GLU A 137 11.39 11.64 9.31
CA GLU A 137 12.83 11.82 9.47
C GLU A 137 13.30 13.26 9.26
N GLN A 138 12.55 14.02 8.52
CA GLN A 138 12.95 15.35 8.09
C GLN A 138 13.13 16.40 9.18
N PRO A 139 12.18 16.55 10.11
CA PRO A 139 12.12 17.76 10.93
C PRO A 139 13.28 17.99 11.86
N VAL A 140 13.84 16.91 12.42
CA VAL A 140 14.86 17.02 13.46
C VAL A 140 16.14 17.61 12.93
N GLN A 141 16.57 17.19 11.75
CA GLN A 141 17.83 17.62 11.18
C GLN A 141 17.84 19.09 10.82
N LYS A 142 16.74 19.59 10.33
CA LYS A 142 16.66 20.99 9.89
C LYS A 142 16.71 21.96 11.03
N ARG A 143 16.29 21.57 12.20
CA ARG A 143 16.26 22.47 13.34
C ARG A 143 17.59 22.67 14.01
N GLN A 144 18.57 21.91 13.63
CA GLN A 144 19.89 21.99 14.22
C GLN A 144 20.79 23.02 13.56
N VAL A 145 20.32 23.66 12.55
CA VAL A 145 21.07 24.67 11.83
C VAL A 145 21.22 25.97 12.60
#